data_2033465a8f08ceea6d2799371cabb4cc
#
_entry.id   2033465a8f08ceea6d2799371cabb4cc
#
_cell.length_a   1.000
_cell.length_b   1.000
_cell.length_c   1.000
_cell.angle_alpha   90.00
_cell.angle_beta   90.00
_cell.angle_gamma   90.00
#
_symmetry.space_group_name_H-M   'P 1'
#
loop_
_entity.id
_entity.type
_entity.pdbx_description
1 polymer ?
#
loop_
_entity_poly.entity_id
_entity_poly.type
_entity_poly.pdbx_seq_one_letter_code
_entity_poly.pdbx_strand_id
1 'polypeptide(L)'
;MTGMTWDEVQAAVGAAVHNGKLAGNTVFPHITTDTRKISSGDLFVALRGEKFDGADFAAEALERGAAAVIVGTPLSTSAEKALKKAKGTVLKAEDGLRAYQAIAHAWRMKFDIPVIAITGSNGKTTTKELTAAVLSGRGKVCRTAANYNNEVGLPLTLLGIVPEDFAAVVEIGMRGLGQIAALAPVAAPTIGIVTNVCEVHMELLGSIENIAKAKAELVEAIPSGGTVILNADDSRVAAMRSFAADGVRILTYGIDADADVRAEALQCAADGSRFMVTYANERHEYAVSLPGRHNVSNTLAALAAGFALGLTPQEMQAGLRNIEGTKMRYETESVGAWMFINDAYNASPSSMRAALETTAALYPGRKIAVLGDMLELGAAAEEAHRMIGRRAAELGFAAVVTYGPQARWIHEAAEETGCAACFHAETHEEAAQLLRKILSDGDTVLFKGSRCMRMEQVIALLTGEKAGH
;
A
#
# COMPACT_ATOMS: atom_id res chain seq x y z
N MET A 1 13.11 4.54 18.75
CA MET A 1 13.25 5.83 19.51
C MET A 1 13.77 6.86 18.52
N THR A 2 13.05 7.97 18.32
CA THR A 2 13.47 8.98 17.36
C THR A 2 14.70 9.78 17.79
N GLY A 3 14.91 10.05 19.04
CA GLY A 3 16.10 10.80 19.50
C GLY A 3 16.26 12.22 18.93
N MET A 4 15.18 12.88 18.45
CA MET A 4 15.21 14.28 18.04
C MET A 4 15.25 15.20 19.27
N THR A 5 16.08 16.22 19.21
CA THR A 5 16.15 17.26 20.24
C THR A 5 15.06 18.32 20.04
N TRP A 6 14.79 19.10 21.10
CA TRP A 6 13.85 20.22 21.00
C TRP A 6 14.30 21.28 19.99
N ASP A 7 15.58 21.61 19.95
CA ASP A 7 16.13 22.57 18.97
C ASP A 7 15.91 22.09 17.54
N GLU A 8 16.11 20.80 17.26
CA GLU A 8 15.86 20.20 15.93
C GLU A 8 14.38 20.26 15.54
N VAL A 9 13.49 19.97 16.51
CA VAL A 9 12.04 20.09 16.28
C VAL A 9 11.64 21.53 15.99
N GLN A 10 12.13 22.48 16.75
CA GLN A 10 11.83 23.90 16.52
C GLN A 10 12.37 24.38 15.17
N ALA A 11 13.58 23.98 14.82
CA ALA A 11 14.17 24.32 13.52
C ALA A 11 13.36 23.73 12.36
N ALA A 12 12.90 22.49 12.49
CA ALA A 12 12.09 21.82 11.46
C ALA A 12 10.72 22.49 11.28
N VAL A 13 10.06 22.87 12.37
CA VAL A 13 8.72 23.46 12.34
C VAL A 13 8.73 24.94 11.99
N GLY A 14 9.82 25.66 12.31
CA GLY A 14 9.95 27.09 12.07
C GLY A 14 8.95 27.96 12.87
N ALA A 15 8.44 27.45 14.00
CA ALA A 15 7.39 28.09 14.78
C ALA A 15 7.85 28.52 16.17
N ALA A 16 7.20 29.55 16.74
CA ALA A 16 7.53 30.09 18.06
C ALA A 16 6.87 29.29 19.18
N VAL A 17 7.60 29.14 20.29
CA VAL A 17 7.04 28.61 21.55
C VAL A 17 5.98 29.56 22.08
N HIS A 18 4.79 29.03 22.33
CA HIS A 18 3.65 29.79 22.87
C HIS A 18 3.64 29.83 24.42
N ASN A 19 3.99 28.69 25.04
CA ASN A 19 3.99 28.55 26.49
C ASN A 19 5.03 27.52 26.93
N GLY A 20 5.53 27.62 28.14
CA GLY A 20 6.53 26.72 28.72
C GLY A 20 7.96 26.98 28.21
N LYS A 21 8.89 26.18 28.71
CA LYS A 21 10.31 26.26 28.35
C LYS A 21 10.93 24.88 28.46
N LEU A 22 11.47 24.37 27.38
CA LEU A 22 12.30 23.18 27.35
C LEU A 22 13.74 23.56 27.03
N ALA A 23 14.69 22.80 27.57
CA ALA A 23 16.08 22.93 27.18
C ALA A 23 16.22 22.44 25.70
N GLY A 24 17.02 23.17 24.92
CA GLY A 24 17.20 22.84 23.50
C GLY A 24 17.68 21.41 23.22
N ASN A 25 18.48 20.86 24.13
CA ASN A 25 18.99 19.48 24.08
C ASN A 25 18.03 18.42 24.67
N THR A 26 16.80 18.79 25.05
CA THR A 26 15.79 17.80 25.47
C THR A 26 15.47 16.87 24.32
N VAL A 27 15.67 15.56 24.52
CA VAL A 27 15.44 14.53 23.51
C VAL A 27 14.06 13.91 23.69
N PHE A 28 13.31 13.79 22.60
CA PHE A 28 12.02 13.09 22.58
C PHE A 28 12.20 11.61 22.24
N PRO A 29 11.82 10.69 23.15
CA PRO A 29 11.87 9.25 22.88
C PRO A 29 10.98 8.87 21.68
N HIS A 30 9.77 9.44 21.64
CA HIS A 30 8.82 9.24 20.56
C HIS A 30 8.14 10.55 20.16
N ILE A 31 7.67 10.58 18.91
CA ILE A 31 6.80 11.62 18.37
C ILE A 31 5.51 10.95 17.96
N THR A 32 4.40 11.33 18.57
CA THR A 32 3.11 10.67 18.40
C THR A 32 1.99 11.64 18.08
N THR A 33 1.00 11.18 17.33
CA THR A 33 -0.26 11.89 17.04
C THR A 33 -1.45 11.25 17.79
N ASP A 34 -1.20 10.21 18.60
CA ASP A 34 -2.24 9.45 19.32
C ASP A 34 -2.01 9.59 20.83
N THR A 35 -2.90 10.32 21.51
CA THR A 35 -2.81 10.55 22.97
C THR A 35 -2.85 9.27 23.81
N ARG A 36 -3.45 8.18 23.28
CA ARG A 36 -3.54 6.88 23.96
C ARG A 36 -2.19 6.16 24.06
N LYS A 37 -1.22 6.55 23.20
CA LYS A 37 0.13 5.95 23.09
C LYS A 37 1.21 6.79 23.76
N ILE A 38 0.84 7.89 24.42
CA ILE A 38 1.81 8.80 25.07
C ILE A 38 2.54 8.09 26.20
N SER A 39 3.86 8.20 26.15
CA SER A 39 4.79 7.86 27.22
C SER A 39 5.45 9.12 27.76
N SER A 40 6.03 9.03 28.98
CA SER A 40 6.71 10.16 29.59
C SER A 40 7.86 10.67 28.73
N GLY A 41 7.88 11.98 28.48
CA GLY A 41 8.90 12.62 27.66
C GLY A 41 8.62 12.70 26.17
N ASP A 42 7.50 12.14 25.68
CA ASP A 42 7.13 12.18 24.27
C ASP A 42 6.78 13.59 23.79
N LEU A 43 6.88 13.78 22.47
CA LEU A 43 6.30 14.92 21.76
C LEU A 43 4.96 14.51 21.15
N PHE A 44 3.89 15.21 21.52
CA PHE A 44 2.58 15.03 20.89
C PHE A 44 2.37 16.09 19.80
N VAL A 45 1.98 15.66 18.61
CA VAL A 45 1.60 16.55 17.49
C VAL A 45 0.10 16.41 17.23
N ALA A 46 -0.63 17.50 17.47
CA ALA A 46 -2.08 17.55 17.28
C ALA A 46 -2.42 17.71 15.80
N LEU A 47 -3.09 16.72 15.23
CA LEU A 47 -3.60 16.74 13.85
C LEU A 47 -5.07 17.10 13.85
N ARG A 48 -5.51 17.89 12.86
CA ARG A 48 -6.92 18.15 12.61
C ARG A 48 -7.47 17.12 11.64
N GLY A 49 -8.43 16.32 12.07
CA GLY A 49 -9.17 15.37 11.25
C GLY A 49 -10.56 15.91 10.90
N GLU A 50 -11.28 15.14 10.10
CA GLU A 50 -12.67 15.49 9.68
C GLU A 50 -13.66 15.53 10.85
N LYS A 51 -13.47 14.67 11.85
CA LYS A 51 -14.41 14.52 12.99
C LYS A 51 -13.89 15.10 14.30
N PHE A 52 -12.58 15.27 14.44
CA PHE A 52 -11.93 15.66 15.68
C PHE A 52 -10.78 16.64 15.39
N ASP A 53 -10.58 17.61 16.27
CA ASP A 53 -9.36 18.43 16.31
C ASP A 53 -8.44 17.89 17.40
N GLY A 54 -7.26 17.41 17.01
CA GLY A 54 -6.25 16.92 17.94
C GLY A 54 -5.82 17.96 19.00
N ALA A 55 -5.97 19.25 18.70
CA ALA A 55 -5.67 20.33 19.63
C ALA A 55 -6.54 20.29 20.89
N ASP A 56 -7.75 19.76 20.83
CA ASP A 56 -8.64 19.62 22.00
C ASP A 56 -8.08 18.58 23.00
N PHE A 57 -7.22 17.69 22.58
CA PHE A 57 -6.57 16.66 23.41
C PHE A 57 -5.14 17.03 23.84
N ALA A 58 -4.63 18.20 23.42
CA ALA A 58 -3.24 18.57 23.68
C ALA A 58 -2.97 18.82 25.18
N ALA A 59 -3.94 19.35 25.93
CA ALA A 59 -3.80 19.48 27.38
C ALA A 59 -3.76 18.13 28.09
N GLU A 60 -4.60 17.19 27.70
CA GLU A 60 -4.59 15.80 28.18
C GLU A 60 -3.25 15.11 27.86
N ALA A 61 -2.69 15.37 26.68
CA ALA A 61 -1.38 14.84 26.29
C ALA A 61 -0.28 15.27 27.29
N LEU A 62 -0.27 16.54 27.69
CA LEU A 62 0.67 17.05 28.72
C LEU A 62 0.42 16.40 30.08
N GLU A 63 -0.84 16.22 30.49
CA GLU A 63 -1.21 15.54 31.74
C GLU A 63 -0.78 14.07 31.74
N ARG A 64 -0.78 13.40 30.60
CA ARG A 64 -0.30 12.03 30.42
C ARG A 64 1.22 11.91 30.39
N GLY A 65 1.94 13.02 30.39
CA GLY A 65 3.41 13.03 30.51
C GLY A 65 4.15 13.41 29.23
N ALA A 66 3.47 13.91 28.19
CA ALA A 66 4.17 14.51 27.06
C ALA A 66 5.02 15.69 27.55
N ALA A 67 6.28 15.76 27.11
CA ALA A 67 7.18 16.88 27.47
C ALA A 67 6.79 18.16 26.70
N ALA A 68 6.28 18.01 25.49
CA ALA A 68 5.78 19.11 24.67
C ALA A 68 4.60 18.68 23.79
N VAL A 69 3.83 19.69 23.36
CA VAL A 69 2.78 19.52 22.36
C VAL A 69 2.94 20.54 21.23
N ILE A 70 2.66 20.13 20.02
CA ILE A 70 2.55 21.00 18.85
C ILE A 70 1.08 21.06 18.43
N VAL A 71 0.55 22.26 18.25
CA VAL A 71 -0.84 22.49 17.87
C VAL A 71 -0.91 23.43 16.66
N GLY A 72 -1.80 23.12 15.72
CA GLY A 72 -2.10 24.00 14.59
C GLY A 72 -3.02 25.14 15.00
N THR A 73 -2.95 26.27 14.29
CA THR A 73 -3.80 27.45 14.51
C THR A 73 -4.82 27.61 13.37
N PRO A 74 -6.01 28.24 13.63
CA PRO A 74 -6.48 28.74 14.93
C PRO A 74 -6.94 27.62 15.85
N LEU A 75 -6.82 27.84 17.15
CA LEU A 75 -7.33 26.95 18.20
C LEU A 75 -8.80 27.26 18.52
N SER A 76 -9.54 26.23 18.94
CA SER A 76 -10.84 26.44 19.59
C SER A 76 -10.66 27.22 20.92
N THR A 77 -11.68 27.97 21.33
CA THR A 77 -11.66 28.72 22.62
C THR A 77 -11.45 27.75 23.80
N SER A 78 -11.98 26.53 23.72
CA SER A 78 -11.81 25.49 24.76
C SER A 78 -10.37 25.01 24.83
N ALA A 79 -9.76 24.63 23.66
CA ALA A 79 -8.38 24.19 23.58
C ALA A 79 -7.41 25.29 24.10
N GLU A 80 -7.60 26.54 23.69
CA GLU A 80 -6.77 27.64 24.13
C GLU A 80 -6.84 27.86 25.67
N LYS A 81 -8.05 27.77 26.25
CA LYS A 81 -8.24 27.87 27.68
C LYS A 81 -7.63 26.69 28.44
N ALA A 82 -7.72 25.48 27.90
CA ALA A 82 -7.12 24.29 28.50
C ALA A 82 -5.59 24.37 28.47
N LEU A 83 -5.00 24.73 27.34
CA LEU A 83 -3.55 24.84 27.16
C LEU A 83 -2.93 25.96 28.02
N LYS A 84 -3.65 27.06 28.27
CA LYS A 84 -3.19 28.12 29.23
C LYS A 84 -3.06 27.63 30.67
N LYS A 85 -3.80 26.59 31.07
CA LYS A 85 -3.78 26.00 32.40
C LYS A 85 -2.84 24.79 32.51
N ALA A 86 -2.55 24.14 31.39
CA ALA A 86 -1.71 22.96 31.35
C ALA A 86 -0.25 23.31 31.70
N LYS A 87 0.41 22.43 32.47
CA LYS A 87 1.84 22.50 32.72
C LYS A 87 2.59 21.75 31.61
N GLY A 88 3.42 22.43 30.85
CA GLY A 88 4.22 21.86 29.80
C GLY A 88 4.53 22.86 28.70
N THR A 89 5.27 22.41 27.70
CA THR A 89 5.68 23.25 26.57
C THR A 89 4.72 23.10 25.40
N VAL A 90 4.24 24.25 24.90
CA VAL A 90 3.30 24.33 23.79
C VAL A 90 3.95 25.11 22.63
N LEU A 91 4.05 24.50 21.47
CA LEU A 91 4.46 25.15 20.24
C LEU A 91 3.21 25.35 19.36
N LYS A 92 2.98 26.55 18.90
CA LYS A 92 1.92 26.86 17.94
C LYS A 92 2.51 26.93 16.53
N ALA A 93 2.09 26.01 15.68
CA ALA A 93 2.39 26.00 14.25
C ALA A 93 1.20 26.57 13.46
N GLU A 94 1.43 26.96 12.23
CA GLU A 94 0.35 27.32 11.29
C GLU A 94 -0.58 26.12 11.04
N ASP A 95 0.03 24.94 10.80
CA ASP A 95 -0.67 23.70 10.53
C ASP A 95 0.04 22.53 11.22
N GLY A 96 -0.72 21.73 11.98
CA GLY A 96 -0.18 20.59 12.72
C GLY A 96 0.32 19.46 11.80
N LEU A 97 -0.35 19.23 10.67
CA LEU A 97 0.06 18.20 9.72
C LEU A 97 1.37 18.58 9.02
N ARG A 98 1.50 19.83 8.58
CA ARG A 98 2.75 20.33 7.99
C ARG A 98 3.90 20.29 9.00
N ALA A 99 3.63 20.63 10.26
CA ALA A 99 4.63 20.51 11.33
C ALA A 99 5.08 19.05 11.51
N TYR A 100 4.14 18.10 11.53
CA TYR A 100 4.43 16.67 11.62
C TYR A 100 5.28 16.17 10.44
N GLN A 101 4.92 16.56 9.22
CA GLN A 101 5.66 16.23 8.01
C GLN A 101 7.07 16.84 8.00
N ALA A 102 7.21 18.10 8.42
CA ALA A 102 8.52 18.77 8.52
C ALA A 102 9.45 18.09 9.53
N ILE A 103 8.91 17.67 10.68
CA ILE A 103 9.67 16.90 11.69
C ILE A 103 10.10 15.55 11.12
N ALA A 104 9.20 14.82 10.44
CA ALA A 104 9.53 13.55 9.84
C ALA A 104 10.56 13.67 8.71
N HIS A 105 10.47 14.72 7.90
CA HIS A 105 11.48 15.04 6.88
C HIS A 105 12.84 15.33 7.54
N ALA A 106 12.89 16.20 8.55
CA ALA A 106 14.12 16.53 9.25
C ALA A 106 14.76 15.28 9.90
N TRP A 107 13.95 14.39 10.46
CA TRP A 107 14.42 13.11 10.99
C TRP A 107 15.00 12.23 9.86
N ARG A 108 14.27 12.07 8.73
CA ARG A 108 14.71 11.32 7.55
C ARG A 108 16.08 11.81 7.04
N MET A 109 16.29 13.11 7.01
CA MET A 109 17.52 13.73 6.48
C MET A 109 18.76 13.51 7.37
N LYS A 110 18.60 12.97 8.58
CA LYS A 110 19.73 12.57 9.43
C LYS A 110 20.43 11.29 8.98
N PHE A 111 19.80 10.53 8.06
CA PHE A 111 20.29 9.23 7.62
C PHE A 111 20.66 9.27 6.14
N ASP A 112 21.90 8.92 5.84
CA ASP A 112 22.40 8.77 4.48
C ASP A 112 22.12 7.33 3.98
N ILE A 113 20.83 7.01 3.86
CA ILE A 113 20.34 5.72 3.37
C ILE A 113 19.45 5.91 2.14
N PRO A 114 19.40 4.92 1.23
CA PRO A 114 18.43 4.93 0.13
C PRO A 114 17.00 4.93 0.66
N VAL A 115 16.16 5.78 0.07
CA VAL A 115 14.72 5.73 0.28
C VAL A 115 14.05 5.38 -1.05
N ILE A 116 13.33 4.25 -1.04
CA ILE A 116 12.61 3.72 -2.18
C ILE A 116 11.14 4.06 -2.02
N ALA A 117 10.62 4.94 -2.86
CA ALA A 117 9.20 5.30 -2.88
C ALA A 117 8.47 4.48 -3.96
N ILE A 118 7.31 3.94 -3.63
CA ILE A 118 6.53 3.07 -4.51
C ILE A 118 5.13 3.62 -4.67
N THR A 119 4.71 3.81 -5.92
CA THR A 119 3.33 4.15 -6.29
C THR A 119 2.82 3.26 -7.42
N GLY A 120 1.56 3.39 -7.77
CA GLY A 120 0.88 2.68 -8.83
C GLY A 120 -0.60 2.47 -8.55
N SER A 121 -1.35 1.97 -9.49
CA SER A 121 -2.76 1.63 -9.30
C SER A 121 -2.89 0.39 -8.42
N ASN A 122 -2.27 -0.71 -8.81
CA ASN A 122 -2.28 -2.00 -8.12
C ASN A 122 -0.86 -2.46 -7.77
N GLY A 123 -0.72 -3.41 -6.86
CA GLY A 123 0.54 -4.05 -6.52
C GLY A 123 1.48 -3.24 -5.60
N LYS A 124 1.17 -2.00 -5.24
CA LYS A 124 2.03 -1.15 -4.39
C LYS A 124 2.51 -1.84 -3.11
N THR A 125 1.58 -2.35 -2.31
CA THR A 125 1.89 -2.97 -1.02
C THR A 125 2.70 -4.25 -1.21
N THR A 126 2.33 -5.10 -2.18
CA THR A 126 3.09 -6.31 -2.48
C THR A 126 4.50 -5.96 -2.97
N THR A 127 4.64 -4.98 -3.86
CA THR A 127 5.95 -4.50 -4.34
C THR A 127 6.77 -3.92 -3.18
N LYS A 128 6.14 -3.18 -2.25
CA LYS A 128 6.79 -2.66 -1.04
C LYS A 128 7.34 -3.79 -0.16
N GLU A 129 6.54 -4.82 0.12
CA GLU A 129 6.99 -5.96 0.92
C GLU A 129 8.09 -6.74 0.19
N LEU A 130 7.96 -6.98 -1.11
CA LEU A 130 8.98 -7.63 -1.93
C LEU A 130 10.27 -6.81 -1.97
N THR A 131 10.19 -5.49 -2.14
CA THR A 131 11.37 -4.61 -2.14
C THR A 131 12.06 -4.65 -0.78
N ALA A 132 11.31 -4.56 0.30
CA ALA A 132 11.86 -4.67 1.65
C ALA A 132 12.52 -6.05 1.88
N ALA A 133 11.89 -7.14 1.40
CA ALA A 133 12.44 -8.48 1.48
C ALA A 133 13.75 -8.61 0.67
N VAL A 134 13.78 -8.18 -0.58
CA VAL A 134 14.98 -8.16 -1.43
C VAL A 134 16.11 -7.43 -0.74
N LEU A 135 15.87 -6.22 -0.24
CA LEU A 135 16.88 -5.37 0.39
C LEU A 135 17.34 -5.92 1.75
N SER A 136 16.49 -6.68 2.45
CA SER A 136 16.83 -7.31 3.73
C SER A 136 17.93 -8.37 3.61
N GLY A 137 18.21 -8.85 2.40
CA GLY A 137 19.35 -9.71 2.14
C GLY A 137 20.72 -9.05 2.38
N ARG A 138 20.76 -7.71 2.42
CA ARG A 138 21.96 -6.92 2.74
C ARG A 138 21.92 -6.31 4.14
N GLY A 139 20.76 -5.88 4.61
CA GLY A 139 20.66 -5.24 5.92
C GLY A 139 19.23 -4.94 6.34
N LYS A 140 19.07 -4.38 7.52
CA LYS A 140 17.76 -4.01 8.07
C LYS A 140 17.07 -2.96 7.21
N VAL A 141 15.76 -3.09 7.03
CA VAL A 141 14.97 -2.20 6.19
C VAL A 141 13.77 -1.63 6.97
N CYS A 142 13.72 -0.30 7.07
CA CYS A 142 12.51 0.38 7.50
C CYS A 142 11.48 0.34 6.37
N ARG A 143 10.19 0.03 6.67
CA ARG A 143 9.14 0.02 5.64
C ARG A 143 7.81 0.49 6.16
N THR A 144 6.99 1.01 5.26
CA THR A 144 5.60 1.37 5.56
C THR A 144 4.84 0.17 6.13
N ALA A 145 4.32 0.32 7.34
CA ALA A 145 3.46 -0.67 7.97
C ALA A 145 2.04 -0.59 7.39
N ALA A 146 1.38 -1.73 7.25
CA ALA A 146 0.01 -1.81 6.75
C ALA A 146 -0.21 -0.93 5.48
N ASN A 147 -1.19 -0.04 5.52
CA ASN A 147 -1.55 0.91 4.47
C ASN A 147 -1.26 2.38 4.86
N TYR A 148 -0.25 2.63 5.69
CA TYR A 148 0.13 3.98 6.14
C TYR A 148 0.85 4.76 5.03
N ASN A 149 0.16 4.96 3.91
CA ASN A 149 0.69 5.50 2.65
C ASN A 149 0.17 6.90 2.29
N ASN A 150 -0.45 7.58 3.27
CA ASN A 150 -1.02 8.91 3.13
C ASN A 150 -0.19 9.97 3.90
N GLU A 151 -0.71 11.20 3.94
CA GLU A 151 -0.09 12.39 4.56
C GLU A 151 0.23 12.26 6.05
N VAL A 152 -0.38 11.31 6.76
CA VAL A 152 -0.13 11.00 8.18
C VAL A 152 0.74 9.75 8.33
N GLY A 153 0.48 8.74 7.51
CA GLY A 153 1.14 7.44 7.60
C GLY A 153 2.57 7.45 7.08
N LEU A 154 2.86 8.22 6.03
CA LEU A 154 4.22 8.38 5.52
C LEU A 154 5.17 9.00 6.57
N PRO A 155 4.85 10.12 7.22
CA PRO A 155 5.64 10.66 8.32
C PRO A 155 5.88 9.66 9.44
N LEU A 156 4.86 8.88 9.83
CA LEU A 156 4.99 7.85 10.86
C LEU A 156 6.05 6.80 10.47
N THR A 157 6.06 6.39 9.20
CA THR A 157 7.07 5.45 8.68
C THR A 157 8.47 6.04 8.77
N LEU A 158 8.65 7.29 8.34
CA LEU A 158 9.96 7.96 8.34
C LEU A 158 10.52 8.15 9.73
N LEU A 159 9.67 8.49 10.72
CA LEU A 159 10.06 8.59 12.13
C LEU A 159 10.47 7.24 12.74
N GLY A 160 10.18 6.14 12.07
CA GLY A 160 10.62 4.79 12.43
C GLY A 160 12.03 4.43 11.95
N ILE A 161 12.67 5.25 11.11
CA ILE A 161 14.03 5.01 10.63
C ILE A 161 15.02 5.08 11.80
N VAL A 162 15.93 4.12 11.85
CA VAL A 162 16.99 4.03 12.87
C VAL A 162 18.37 3.91 12.21
N PRO A 163 19.46 4.20 12.94
CA PRO A 163 20.82 4.20 12.38
C PRO A 163 21.27 2.87 11.75
N GLU A 164 20.68 1.75 12.19
CA GLU A 164 21.00 0.41 11.69
C GLU A 164 20.27 0.03 10.41
N ASP A 165 19.34 0.86 9.94
CA ASP A 165 18.60 0.59 8.69
C ASP A 165 19.52 0.83 7.49
N PHE A 166 19.58 -0.17 6.61
CA PHE A 166 20.29 -0.11 5.32
C PHE A 166 19.51 0.74 4.32
N ALA A 167 18.18 0.66 4.36
CA ALA A 167 17.30 1.36 3.44
C ALA A 167 15.92 1.62 4.08
N ALA A 168 15.15 2.53 3.47
CA ALA A 168 13.74 2.69 3.79
C ALA A 168 12.88 2.49 2.52
N VAL A 169 11.78 1.74 2.66
CA VAL A 169 10.83 1.47 1.59
C VAL A 169 9.47 2.05 1.96
N VAL A 170 9.05 3.08 1.25
CA VAL A 170 7.81 3.80 1.53
C VAL A 170 6.79 3.62 0.40
N GLU A 171 5.56 3.34 0.78
CA GLU A 171 4.43 3.33 -0.13
C GLU A 171 3.81 4.74 -0.17
N ILE A 172 3.57 5.29 -1.36
CA ILE A 172 2.88 6.57 -1.53
C ILE A 172 1.59 6.31 -2.31
N GLY A 173 0.47 6.42 -1.58
CA GLY A 173 -0.87 6.39 -2.13
C GLY A 173 -1.30 7.77 -2.64
N MET A 174 -2.33 7.79 -3.48
CA MET A 174 -2.99 9.03 -3.91
C MET A 174 -4.46 8.78 -4.27
N ARG A 175 -5.27 9.81 -4.14
CA ARG A 175 -6.66 9.91 -4.63
C ARG A 175 -6.87 11.08 -5.57
N GLY A 176 -5.86 11.95 -5.74
CA GLY A 176 -5.94 13.15 -6.59
C GLY A 176 -4.56 13.60 -7.07
N LEU A 177 -4.57 14.49 -8.07
CA LEU A 177 -3.38 15.19 -8.55
C LEU A 177 -2.74 16.02 -7.42
N GLY A 178 -1.42 16.17 -7.43
CA GLY A 178 -0.65 16.94 -6.47
C GLY A 178 -0.36 16.23 -5.14
N GLN A 179 -0.98 15.07 -4.87
CA GLN A 179 -0.80 14.39 -3.59
C GLN A 179 0.55 13.69 -3.49
N ILE A 180 1.02 13.06 -4.55
CA ILE A 180 2.36 12.46 -4.57
C ILE A 180 3.41 13.57 -4.58
N ALA A 181 3.20 14.64 -5.35
CA ALA A 181 4.09 15.81 -5.37
C ALA A 181 4.24 16.46 -3.98
N ALA A 182 3.17 16.44 -3.16
CA ALA A 182 3.24 16.95 -1.78
C ALA A 182 3.96 16.00 -0.82
N LEU A 183 3.85 14.67 -1.02
CA LEU A 183 4.39 13.65 -0.12
C LEU A 183 5.83 13.24 -0.46
N ALA A 184 6.20 13.23 -1.72
CA ALA A 184 7.53 12.81 -2.14
C ALA A 184 8.65 13.67 -1.51
N PRO A 185 8.56 15.01 -1.42
CA PRO A 185 9.57 15.82 -0.72
C PRO A 185 9.72 15.47 0.76
N VAL A 186 8.64 15.03 1.42
CA VAL A 186 8.70 14.61 2.84
C VAL A 186 9.57 13.36 2.99
N ALA A 187 9.46 12.41 2.07
CA ALA A 187 10.26 11.18 2.05
C ALA A 187 11.67 11.40 1.50
N ALA A 188 11.88 12.40 0.64
CA ALA A 188 13.12 12.65 -0.11
C ALA A 188 13.66 11.34 -0.74
N PRO A 189 12.89 10.69 -1.65
CA PRO A 189 13.26 9.40 -2.20
C PRO A 189 14.44 9.54 -3.17
N THR A 190 15.33 8.54 -3.16
CA THR A 190 16.42 8.40 -4.12
C THR A 190 16.07 7.40 -5.23
N ILE A 191 15.07 6.53 -5.00
CA ILE A 191 14.54 5.59 -5.98
C ILE A 191 13.03 5.71 -6.01
N GLY A 192 12.46 5.83 -7.21
CA GLY A 192 11.02 5.82 -7.45
C GLY A 192 10.58 4.60 -8.25
N ILE A 193 9.56 3.87 -7.80
CA ILE A 193 8.97 2.73 -8.52
C ILE A 193 7.53 3.05 -8.88
N VAL A 194 7.17 2.89 -10.16
CA VAL A 194 5.78 2.96 -10.63
C VAL A 194 5.36 1.59 -11.14
N THR A 195 4.36 0.97 -10.49
CA THR A 195 3.96 -0.41 -10.81
C THR A 195 3.09 -0.51 -12.04
N ASN A 196 1.98 0.22 -12.09
CA ASN A 196 1.04 0.22 -13.21
C ASN A 196 0.06 1.40 -13.15
N VAL A 197 -0.65 1.64 -14.26
CA VAL A 197 -1.74 2.61 -14.39
C VAL A 197 -3.00 1.89 -14.87
N CYS A 198 -3.98 1.76 -13.99
CA CYS A 198 -5.27 1.14 -14.28
C CYS A 198 -6.41 2.04 -13.81
N GLU A 199 -7.64 1.70 -14.19
CA GLU A 199 -8.87 2.38 -13.78
C GLU A 199 -9.12 2.18 -12.27
N VAL A 200 -8.55 3.08 -11.47
CA VAL A 200 -8.78 3.22 -10.04
C VAL A 200 -9.00 4.70 -9.75
N HIS A 201 -9.83 5.05 -8.78
CA HIS A 201 -10.15 6.45 -8.45
C HIS A 201 -10.66 7.26 -9.65
N MET A 202 -11.31 6.60 -10.63
CA MET A 202 -11.86 7.24 -11.85
C MET A 202 -12.86 8.34 -11.51
N GLU A 203 -13.64 8.13 -10.46
CA GLU A 203 -14.63 9.11 -9.98
C GLU A 203 -13.98 10.43 -9.56
N LEU A 204 -12.78 10.39 -8.97
CA LEU A 204 -12.06 11.56 -8.45
C LEU A 204 -11.15 12.21 -9.50
N LEU A 205 -10.53 11.40 -10.36
CA LEU A 205 -9.54 11.85 -11.34
C LEU A 205 -10.11 12.06 -12.74
N GLY A 206 -11.30 11.51 -13.02
CA GLY A 206 -12.04 11.70 -14.26
C GLY A 206 -11.50 10.95 -15.47
N SER A 207 -10.20 10.67 -15.56
CA SER A 207 -9.60 9.94 -16.69
C SER A 207 -8.37 9.13 -16.29
N ILE A 208 -8.03 8.12 -17.10
CA ILE A 208 -6.82 7.30 -16.89
C ILE A 208 -5.53 8.13 -17.15
N GLU A 209 -5.60 9.14 -17.99
CA GLU A 209 -4.51 10.07 -18.26
C GLU A 209 -4.18 10.91 -17.01
N ASN A 210 -5.20 11.34 -16.26
CA ASN A 210 -5.00 12.03 -15.00
C ASN A 210 -4.44 11.09 -13.92
N ILE A 211 -4.84 9.81 -13.92
CA ILE A 211 -4.23 8.79 -13.05
C ILE A 211 -2.74 8.63 -13.39
N ALA A 212 -2.40 8.58 -14.69
CA ALA A 212 -1.02 8.48 -15.14
C ALA A 212 -0.22 9.72 -14.72
N LYS A 213 -0.75 10.93 -14.93
CA LYS A 213 -0.11 12.19 -14.49
C LYS A 213 0.14 12.23 -12.99
N ALA A 214 -0.88 11.87 -12.18
CA ALA A 214 -0.71 11.84 -10.74
C ALA A 214 0.40 10.88 -10.28
N LYS A 215 0.59 9.74 -10.97
CA LYS A 215 1.67 8.81 -10.64
C LYS A 215 3.03 9.27 -11.15
N ALA A 216 3.08 9.99 -12.29
CA ALA A 216 4.29 10.59 -12.82
C ALA A 216 4.91 11.63 -11.88
N GLU A 217 4.12 12.23 -10.97
CA GLU A 217 4.64 13.11 -9.91
C GLU A 217 5.75 12.44 -9.06
N LEU A 218 5.74 11.11 -8.92
CA LEU A 218 6.85 10.41 -8.26
C LEU A 218 8.11 10.41 -9.12
N VAL A 219 7.96 10.26 -10.43
CA VAL A 219 9.10 10.31 -11.37
C VAL A 219 9.76 11.67 -11.35
N GLU A 220 8.96 12.74 -11.38
CA GLU A 220 9.42 14.14 -11.31
C GLU A 220 10.14 14.46 -9.99
N ALA A 221 9.74 13.79 -8.91
CA ALA A 221 10.29 14.02 -7.57
C ALA A 221 11.66 13.35 -7.33
N ILE A 222 12.13 12.48 -8.22
CA ILE A 222 13.44 11.82 -8.06
C ILE A 222 14.55 12.78 -8.48
N PRO A 223 15.52 13.05 -7.59
CA PRO A 223 16.59 14.00 -7.88
C PRO A 223 17.60 13.44 -8.89
N SER A 224 18.39 14.33 -9.51
CA SER A 224 19.56 13.96 -10.31
C SER A 224 20.48 13.03 -9.50
N GLY A 225 20.98 11.98 -10.15
CA GLY A 225 21.73 10.89 -9.52
C GLY A 225 20.84 9.80 -8.90
N GLY A 226 19.54 10.02 -8.79
CA GLY A 226 18.58 9.00 -8.37
C GLY A 226 18.20 8.02 -9.49
N THR A 227 17.30 7.08 -9.18
CA THR A 227 16.85 6.05 -10.13
C THR A 227 15.32 5.98 -10.17
N VAL A 228 14.75 5.92 -11.37
CA VAL A 228 13.32 5.64 -11.60
C VAL A 228 13.19 4.24 -12.19
N ILE A 229 12.30 3.43 -11.61
CA ILE A 229 12.03 2.05 -12.03
C ILE A 229 10.62 2.00 -12.61
N LEU A 230 10.52 1.67 -13.90
CA LEU A 230 9.29 1.72 -14.69
C LEU A 230 8.91 0.36 -15.25
N ASN A 231 7.63 0.02 -15.16
CA ASN A 231 7.07 -1.17 -15.78
C ASN A 231 6.97 -0.99 -17.30
N ALA A 232 7.75 -1.76 -18.05
CA ALA A 232 7.75 -1.73 -19.52
C ALA A 232 6.52 -2.41 -20.14
N ASP A 233 5.87 -3.35 -19.41
CA ASP A 233 4.64 -4.00 -19.86
C ASP A 233 3.42 -3.07 -19.80
N ASP A 234 3.52 -1.92 -19.12
CA ASP A 234 2.49 -0.89 -19.09
C ASP A 234 2.96 0.33 -19.90
N SER A 235 2.37 0.55 -21.06
CA SER A 235 2.76 1.64 -21.98
C SER A 235 2.65 3.03 -21.37
N ARG A 236 1.69 3.25 -20.44
CA ARG A 236 1.53 4.53 -19.74
C ARG A 236 2.66 4.73 -18.74
N VAL A 237 3.05 3.67 -18.03
CA VAL A 237 4.21 3.73 -17.11
C VAL A 237 5.50 3.91 -17.89
N ALA A 238 5.70 3.16 -18.97
CA ALA A 238 6.88 3.30 -19.82
C ALA A 238 7.06 4.72 -20.39
N ALA A 239 5.95 5.38 -20.75
CA ALA A 239 5.95 6.76 -21.23
C ALA A 239 6.37 7.79 -20.15
N MET A 240 6.28 7.44 -18.86
CA MET A 240 6.66 8.36 -17.76
C MET A 240 8.16 8.68 -17.73
N ARG A 241 8.99 7.98 -18.50
CA ARG A 241 10.42 8.30 -18.65
C ARG A 241 10.67 9.77 -19.07
N SER A 242 9.73 10.37 -19.79
CA SER A 242 9.81 11.76 -20.24
C SER A 242 9.63 12.79 -19.12
N PHE A 243 9.18 12.36 -17.93
CA PHE A 243 9.03 13.22 -16.75
C PHE A 243 10.26 13.17 -15.83
N ALA A 244 11.22 12.27 -16.09
CA ALA A 244 12.43 12.20 -15.30
C ALA A 244 13.33 13.41 -15.55
N ALA A 245 13.89 13.97 -14.48
CA ALA A 245 14.84 15.07 -14.59
C ALA A 245 16.18 14.62 -15.20
N ASP A 246 16.95 15.57 -15.70
CA ASP A 246 18.29 15.30 -16.22
C ASP A 246 19.18 14.65 -15.15
N GLY A 247 19.92 13.61 -15.55
CA GLY A 247 20.80 12.86 -14.67
C GLY A 247 20.11 11.81 -13.79
N VAL A 248 18.80 11.62 -13.92
CA VAL A 248 18.08 10.50 -13.32
C VAL A 248 18.29 9.24 -14.16
N ARG A 249 18.70 8.15 -13.52
CA ARG A 249 18.81 6.85 -14.18
C ARG A 249 17.42 6.24 -14.34
N ILE A 250 17.10 5.78 -15.56
CA ILE A 250 15.87 5.01 -15.82
C ILE A 250 16.23 3.54 -15.90
N LEU A 251 15.55 2.71 -15.14
CA LEU A 251 15.63 1.27 -15.17
C LEU A 251 14.24 0.71 -15.44
N THR A 252 14.12 -0.16 -16.42
CA THR A 252 12.85 -0.77 -16.81
C THR A 252 12.76 -2.22 -16.34
N TYR A 253 11.54 -2.69 -16.05
CA TYR A 253 11.29 -4.09 -15.79
C TYR A 253 10.07 -4.58 -16.57
N GLY A 254 10.04 -5.86 -16.93
CA GLY A 254 8.93 -6.42 -17.70
C GLY A 254 9.02 -7.93 -17.88
N ILE A 255 7.92 -8.50 -18.32
CA ILE A 255 7.79 -9.93 -18.68
C ILE A 255 7.62 -10.07 -20.20
N ASP A 256 6.72 -9.26 -20.78
CA ASP A 256 6.39 -9.33 -22.21
C ASP A 256 7.22 -8.34 -23.02
N ALA A 257 7.37 -7.13 -22.51
CA ALA A 257 8.13 -6.07 -23.16
C ALA A 257 9.65 -6.27 -23.01
N ASP A 258 10.39 -5.68 -23.93
CA ASP A 258 11.84 -5.54 -23.77
C ASP A 258 12.15 -4.56 -22.62
N ALA A 259 12.97 -5.01 -21.68
CA ALA A 259 13.26 -4.29 -20.46
C ALA A 259 14.65 -4.65 -19.92
N ASP A 260 15.23 -3.73 -19.13
CA ASP A 260 16.53 -3.92 -18.49
C ASP A 260 16.53 -5.11 -17.52
N VAL A 261 15.46 -5.29 -16.76
CA VAL A 261 15.23 -6.42 -15.84
C VAL A 261 14.06 -7.23 -16.37
N ARG A 262 14.34 -8.32 -17.05
CA ARG A 262 13.33 -9.09 -17.76
C ARG A 262 13.17 -10.49 -17.21
N ALA A 263 11.92 -10.93 -16.99
CA ALA A 263 11.63 -12.29 -16.60
C ALA A 263 11.26 -13.15 -17.81
N GLU A 264 11.77 -14.38 -17.79
CA GLU A 264 11.50 -15.42 -18.78
C GLU A 264 11.26 -16.77 -18.07
N ALA A 265 10.77 -17.75 -18.82
CA ALA A 265 10.57 -19.13 -18.34
C ALA A 265 9.75 -19.20 -17.03
N LEU A 266 8.64 -18.45 -16.96
CA LEU A 266 7.78 -18.38 -15.79
C LEU A 266 7.11 -19.74 -15.51
N GLN A 267 7.25 -20.18 -14.26
CA GLN A 267 6.57 -21.35 -13.70
C GLN A 267 5.81 -20.89 -12.47
N CYS A 268 4.50 -20.70 -12.62
CA CYS A 268 3.62 -20.32 -11.52
C CYS A 268 2.88 -21.57 -10.99
N ALA A 269 2.93 -21.76 -9.68
CA ALA A 269 2.23 -22.81 -8.95
C ALA A 269 1.46 -22.21 -7.78
N ALA A 270 0.62 -22.97 -7.12
CA ALA A 270 -0.20 -22.50 -5.99
C ALA A 270 0.65 -22.06 -4.77
N ASP A 271 1.84 -22.63 -4.62
CA ASP A 271 2.79 -22.34 -3.55
C ASP A 271 3.82 -21.28 -3.89
N GLY A 272 3.79 -20.72 -5.11
CA GLY A 272 4.70 -19.67 -5.53
C GLY A 272 5.02 -19.62 -7.02
N SER A 273 6.05 -18.86 -7.35
CA SER A 273 6.50 -18.67 -8.72
C SER A 273 8.01 -18.80 -8.83
N ARG A 274 8.50 -19.47 -9.91
CA ARG A 274 9.91 -19.56 -10.31
C ARG A 274 10.07 -18.96 -11.69
N PHE A 275 11.17 -18.25 -11.91
CA PHE A 275 11.41 -17.58 -13.20
C PHE A 275 12.90 -17.23 -13.33
N MET A 276 13.33 -17.13 -14.60
CA MET A 276 14.66 -16.62 -14.93
C MET A 276 14.60 -15.11 -15.08
N VAL A 277 15.58 -14.39 -14.55
CA VAL A 277 15.71 -12.94 -14.74
C VAL A 277 17.01 -12.64 -15.49
N THR A 278 16.91 -11.87 -16.55
CA THR A 278 18.03 -11.33 -17.30
C THR A 278 18.24 -9.87 -16.88
N TYR A 279 19.45 -9.52 -16.47
CA TYR A 279 19.89 -8.16 -16.22
C TYR A 279 21.37 -8.01 -16.55
N ALA A 280 21.76 -6.96 -17.27
CA ALA A 280 23.14 -6.67 -17.66
C ALA A 280 23.87 -7.88 -18.32
N ASN A 281 23.13 -8.64 -19.17
CA ASN A 281 23.58 -9.87 -19.83
C ASN A 281 23.85 -11.08 -18.90
N GLU A 282 23.53 -10.97 -17.62
CA GLU A 282 23.55 -12.10 -16.69
C GLU A 282 22.15 -12.67 -16.50
N ARG A 283 22.09 -13.99 -16.26
CA ARG A 283 20.83 -14.72 -16.06
C ARG A 283 20.87 -15.45 -14.73
N HIS A 284 19.85 -15.19 -13.90
CA HIS A 284 19.72 -15.81 -12.58
C HIS A 284 18.31 -16.31 -12.36
N GLU A 285 18.16 -17.48 -11.75
CA GLU A 285 16.88 -18.00 -11.32
C GLU A 285 16.45 -17.37 -10.00
N TYR A 286 15.18 -16.96 -9.93
CA TYR A 286 14.53 -16.48 -8.72
C TYR A 286 13.29 -17.29 -8.41
N ALA A 287 13.00 -17.41 -7.11
CA ALA A 287 11.80 -18.03 -6.60
C ALA A 287 11.17 -17.14 -5.53
N VAL A 288 9.85 -17.05 -5.54
CA VAL A 288 9.07 -16.31 -4.55
C VAL A 288 7.84 -17.12 -4.16
N SER A 289 7.49 -17.15 -2.87
CA SER A 289 6.31 -17.86 -2.33
C SER A 289 5.00 -17.11 -2.56
N LEU A 290 4.89 -16.39 -3.67
CA LEU A 290 3.69 -15.68 -4.10
C LEU A 290 3.29 -16.18 -5.49
N PRO A 291 2.05 -16.69 -5.65
CA PRO A 291 1.58 -17.23 -6.92
C PRO A 291 1.19 -16.12 -7.90
N GLY A 292 1.27 -16.46 -9.19
CA GLY A 292 0.71 -15.69 -10.27
C GLY A 292 1.65 -14.66 -10.91
N ARG A 293 1.42 -14.47 -12.21
CA ARG A 293 2.22 -13.59 -13.08
C ARG A 293 2.34 -12.15 -12.55
N HIS A 294 1.27 -11.60 -11.96
CA HIS A 294 1.29 -10.26 -11.38
C HIS A 294 2.29 -10.14 -10.22
N ASN A 295 2.49 -11.21 -9.43
CA ASN A 295 3.50 -11.23 -8.37
C ASN A 295 4.92 -11.40 -8.93
N VAL A 296 5.09 -12.07 -10.06
CA VAL A 296 6.37 -12.05 -10.79
C VAL A 296 6.71 -10.62 -11.21
N SER A 297 5.75 -9.87 -11.79
CA SER A 297 5.95 -8.46 -12.15
C SER A 297 6.29 -7.58 -10.93
N ASN A 298 5.58 -7.74 -9.80
CA ASN A 298 5.90 -7.04 -8.56
C ASN A 298 7.31 -7.39 -8.04
N THR A 299 7.73 -8.68 -8.20
CA THR A 299 9.07 -9.13 -7.80
C THR A 299 10.14 -8.53 -8.70
N LEU A 300 9.90 -8.40 -10.01
CA LEU A 300 10.83 -7.74 -10.93
C LEU A 300 11.10 -6.28 -10.55
N ALA A 301 10.04 -5.54 -10.15
CA ALA A 301 10.20 -4.17 -9.65
C ALA A 301 11.11 -4.12 -8.40
N ALA A 302 10.94 -5.08 -7.48
CA ALA A 302 11.77 -5.21 -6.29
C ALA A 302 13.22 -5.59 -6.62
N LEU A 303 13.43 -6.54 -7.53
CA LEU A 303 14.76 -6.93 -8.01
C LEU A 303 15.47 -5.77 -8.71
N ALA A 304 14.72 -4.98 -9.50
CA ALA A 304 15.27 -3.78 -10.14
C ALA A 304 15.81 -2.77 -9.10
N ALA A 305 15.11 -2.59 -7.96
CA ALA A 305 15.63 -1.79 -6.85
C ALA A 305 16.90 -2.40 -6.23
N GLY A 306 16.93 -3.72 -6.05
CA GLY A 306 18.12 -4.44 -5.59
C GLY A 306 19.32 -4.25 -6.53
N PHE A 307 19.13 -4.41 -7.82
CA PHE A 307 20.16 -4.16 -8.84
C PHE A 307 20.61 -2.70 -8.87
N ALA A 308 19.68 -1.74 -8.73
CA ALA A 308 20.02 -0.33 -8.67
C ALA A 308 20.95 -0.01 -7.48
N LEU A 309 20.80 -0.72 -6.37
CA LEU A 309 21.62 -0.59 -5.16
C LEU A 309 22.82 -1.56 -5.13
N GLY A 310 23.09 -2.30 -6.21
CA GLY A 310 24.24 -3.18 -6.34
C GLY A 310 24.17 -4.42 -5.46
N LEU A 311 22.97 -4.92 -5.14
CA LEU A 311 22.84 -6.22 -4.46
C LEU A 311 23.19 -7.36 -5.41
N THR A 312 23.81 -8.38 -4.87
CA THR A 312 24.07 -9.62 -5.60
C THR A 312 22.79 -10.46 -5.74
N PRO A 313 22.69 -11.30 -6.78
CA PRO A 313 21.56 -12.22 -6.93
C PRO A 313 21.32 -13.12 -5.71
N GLN A 314 22.40 -13.53 -5.04
CA GLN A 314 22.33 -14.35 -3.83
C GLN A 314 21.72 -13.60 -2.65
N GLU A 315 22.10 -12.34 -2.42
CA GLU A 315 21.51 -11.49 -1.38
C GLU A 315 20.00 -11.30 -1.65
N MET A 316 19.63 -10.96 -2.88
CA MET A 316 18.24 -10.74 -3.25
C MET A 316 17.38 -12.00 -3.09
N GLN A 317 17.88 -13.17 -3.53
CA GLN A 317 17.16 -14.44 -3.35
C GLN A 317 17.08 -14.84 -1.87
N ALA A 318 18.12 -14.57 -1.07
CA ALA A 318 18.08 -14.82 0.37
C ALA A 318 16.99 -13.98 1.06
N GLY A 319 16.84 -12.71 0.68
CA GLY A 319 15.76 -11.86 1.17
C GLY A 319 14.38 -12.37 0.76
N LEU A 320 14.19 -12.76 -0.49
CA LEU A 320 12.90 -13.26 -1.00
C LEU A 320 12.43 -14.56 -0.31
N ARG A 321 13.33 -15.39 0.22
CA ARG A 321 12.93 -16.61 0.96
C ARG A 321 12.15 -16.31 2.24
N ASN A 322 12.31 -15.12 2.80
CA ASN A 322 11.69 -14.70 4.05
C ASN A 322 10.40 -13.89 3.85
N ILE A 323 9.91 -13.81 2.59
CA ILE A 323 8.68 -13.07 2.35
C ILE A 323 7.48 -13.86 2.88
N GLU A 324 6.71 -13.18 3.72
CA GLU A 324 5.39 -13.64 4.13
C GLU A 324 4.33 -13.00 3.24
N GLY A 325 3.30 -13.74 2.89
CA GLY A 325 2.15 -13.22 2.15
C GLY A 325 1.48 -12.07 2.93
N THR A 326 1.05 -11.05 2.24
CA THR A 326 0.29 -9.97 2.86
C THR A 326 -1.15 -10.41 3.08
N LYS A 327 -1.67 -10.25 4.29
CA LYS A 327 -3.07 -10.59 4.61
C LYS A 327 -4.06 -10.00 3.62
N MET A 328 -5.06 -10.80 3.26
CA MET A 328 -6.12 -10.45 2.30
C MET A 328 -5.61 -10.05 0.90
N ARG A 329 -4.41 -10.51 0.48
CA ARG A 329 -3.86 -10.30 -0.86
C ARG A 329 -3.45 -11.61 -1.48
N TYR A 330 -4.45 -12.28 -2.05
CA TYR A 330 -4.33 -13.64 -2.60
C TYR A 330 -3.78 -14.63 -1.56
N GLU A 331 -4.18 -14.43 -0.31
CA GLU A 331 -3.83 -15.28 0.82
C GLU A 331 -4.59 -16.61 0.71
N THR A 332 -3.88 -17.72 0.76
CA THR A 332 -4.45 -19.06 0.57
C THR A 332 -4.52 -19.80 1.88
N GLU A 333 -5.66 -20.43 2.16
CA GLU A 333 -5.89 -21.20 3.37
C GLU A 333 -6.71 -22.46 3.08
N SER A 334 -6.28 -23.60 3.64
CA SER A 334 -7.05 -24.82 3.60
C SER A 334 -8.06 -24.84 4.76
N VAL A 335 -9.36 -24.83 4.44
CA VAL A 335 -10.45 -24.83 5.40
C VAL A 335 -11.25 -26.13 5.23
N GLY A 336 -10.99 -27.11 6.09
CA GLY A 336 -11.56 -28.45 5.93
C GLY A 336 -11.18 -29.08 4.59
N ALA A 337 -12.16 -29.38 3.75
CA ALA A 337 -11.96 -29.93 2.42
C ALA A 337 -11.85 -28.84 1.31
N TRP A 338 -11.87 -27.57 1.66
CA TRP A 338 -11.89 -26.45 0.70
C TRP A 338 -10.56 -25.70 0.70
N MET A 339 -10.24 -25.09 -0.44
CA MET A 339 -9.17 -24.12 -0.56
C MET A 339 -9.78 -22.72 -0.66
N PHE A 340 -9.54 -21.85 0.32
CA PHE A 340 -9.96 -20.46 0.30
C PHE A 340 -8.81 -19.57 -0.17
N ILE A 341 -9.15 -18.63 -1.06
CA ILE A 341 -8.26 -17.59 -1.56
C ILE A 341 -8.86 -16.25 -1.12
N ASN A 342 -8.27 -15.67 -0.08
CA ASN A 342 -8.67 -14.38 0.45
C ASN A 342 -7.90 -13.24 -0.26
N ASP A 343 -8.58 -12.55 -1.18
CA ASP A 343 -8.06 -11.35 -1.85
C ASP A 343 -8.99 -10.14 -1.60
N ALA A 344 -9.51 -10.07 -0.36
CA ALA A 344 -10.57 -9.15 0.06
C ALA A 344 -10.05 -7.75 0.49
N TYR A 345 -8.76 -7.45 0.35
CA TYR A 345 -8.23 -6.15 0.77
C TYR A 345 -8.80 -4.99 -0.05
N ASN A 346 -8.85 -5.13 -1.38
CA ASN A 346 -9.42 -4.14 -2.30
C ASN A 346 -9.68 -4.78 -3.67
N ALA A 347 -10.49 -4.09 -4.50
CA ALA A 347 -10.81 -4.54 -5.85
C ALA A 347 -10.76 -3.39 -6.86
N SER A 348 -10.26 -3.71 -8.04
CA SER A 348 -10.33 -2.91 -9.26
C SER A 348 -10.50 -3.86 -10.44
N PRO A 349 -10.95 -3.40 -11.63
CA PRO A 349 -11.18 -4.28 -12.78
C PRO A 349 -9.96 -5.14 -13.13
N SER A 350 -8.78 -4.54 -13.19
CA SER A 350 -7.53 -5.26 -13.50
C SER A 350 -7.12 -6.25 -12.40
N SER A 351 -7.31 -5.90 -11.10
CA SER A 351 -6.97 -6.80 -10.01
C SER A 351 -7.97 -7.95 -9.86
N MET A 352 -9.26 -7.72 -10.12
CA MET A 352 -10.28 -8.77 -10.18
C MET A 352 -9.96 -9.77 -11.28
N ARG A 353 -9.68 -9.28 -12.50
CA ARG A 353 -9.29 -10.10 -13.61
C ARG A 353 -8.06 -10.95 -13.31
N ALA A 354 -7.00 -10.33 -12.78
CA ALA A 354 -5.78 -11.04 -12.42
C ALA A 354 -6.01 -12.15 -11.38
N ALA A 355 -6.86 -11.90 -10.37
CA ALA A 355 -7.21 -12.90 -9.37
C ALA A 355 -7.99 -14.08 -9.97
N LEU A 356 -8.99 -13.82 -10.83
CA LEU A 356 -9.75 -14.84 -11.54
C LEU A 356 -8.84 -15.70 -12.44
N GLU A 357 -8.00 -15.06 -13.27
CA GLU A 357 -7.07 -15.73 -14.18
C GLU A 357 -6.04 -16.56 -13.41
N THR A 358 -5.49 -16.03 -12.34
CA THR A 358 -4.54 -16.77 -11.49
C THR A 358 -5.21 -17.99 -10.85
N THR A 359 -6.41 -17.83 -10.30
CA THR A 359 -7.17 -18.93 -9.70
C THR A 359 -7.52 -19.99 -10.74
N ALA A 360 -7.95 -19.58 -11.92
CA ALA A 360 -8.28 -20.52 -13.00
C ALA A 360 -7.06 -21.31 -13.48
N ALA A 361 -5.90 -20.68 -13.56
CA ALA A 361 -4.67 -21.31 -14.05
C ALA A 361 -4.02 -22.24 -13.02
N LEU A 362 -4.08 -21.89 -11.74
CA LEU A 362 -3.31 -22.60 -10.69
C LEU A 362 -4.10 -23.68 -9.95
N TYR A 363 -5.42 -23.60 -9.94
CA TYR A 363 -6.26 -24.55 -9.19
C TYR A 363 -7.10 -25.39 -10.18
N PRO A 364 -6.71 -26.65 -10.38
CA PRO A 364 -7.54 -27.58 -11.15
C PRO A 364 -8.82 -27.92 -10.37
N GLY A 365 -9.85 -28.34 -11.07
CA GLY A 365 -11.11 -28.72 -10.44
C GLY A 365 -12.13 -27.58 -10.36
N ARG A 366 -13.10 -27.75 -9.48
CA ARG A 366 -14.25 -26.85 -9.35
C ARG A 366 -13.86 -25.57 -8.61
N LYS A 367 -14.16 -24.41 -9.22
CA LYS A 367 -13.83 -23.08 -8.71
C LYS A 367 -15.08 -22.26 -8.52
N ILE A 368 -15.14 -21.50 -7.42
CA ILE A 368 -16.24 -20.60 -7.08
C ILE A 368 -15.65 -19.20 -6.89
N ALA A 369 -16.29 -18.19 -7.48
CA ALA A 369 -15.93 -16.79 -7.29
C ALA A 369 -16.96 -16.11 -6.38
N VAL A 370 -16.49 -15.47 -5.29
CA VAL A 370 -17.31 -14.68 -4.35
C VAL A 370 -16.86 -13.24 -4.46
N LEU A 371 -17.65 -12.43 -5.19
CA LEU A 371 -17.21 -11.14 -5.68
C LEU A 371 -18.10 -10.01 -5.14
N GLY A 372 -17.47 -9.00 -4.53
CA GLY A 372 -18.12 -7.78 -4.12
C GLY A 372 -17.94 -6.64 -5.11
N ASP A 373 -18.55 -5.48 -4.83
CA ASP A 373 -18.43 -4.28 -5.63
C ASP A 373 -16.98 -3.83 -5.82
N MET A 374 -16.71 -3.27 -7.00
CA MET A 374 -15.54 -2.44 -7.29
C MET A 374 -15.94 -0.97 -7.22
N LEU A 375 -15.55 -0.29 -6.14
CA LEU A 375 -15.93 1.10 -5.89
C LEU A 375 -15.00 2.12 -6.58
N GLU A 376 -15.41 3.39 -6.60
CA GLU A 376 -14.67 4.53 -7.15
C GLU A 376 -14.46 4.47 -8.68
N LEU A 377 -15.29 3.74 -9.42
CA LEU A 377 -15.21 3.61 -10.88
C LEU A 377 -16.04 4.66 -11.64
N GLY A 378 -16.96 5.36 -10.96
CA GLY A 378 -17.83 6.35 -11.58
C GLY A 378 -18.63 5.77 -12.76
N ALA A 379 -18.64 6.45 -13.89
CA ALA A 379 -19.39 6.03 -15.09
C ALA A 379 -18.93 4.71 -15.70
N ALA A 380 -17.72 4.24 -15.38
CA ALA A 380 -17.19 2.97 -15.87
C ALA A 380 -17.66 1.74 -15.04
N ALA A 381 -18.41 1.96 -13.96
CA ALA A 381 -18.73 0.91 -13.00
C ALA A 381 -19.50 -0.26 -13.64
N GLU A 382 -20.56 0.00 -14.38
CA GLU A 382 -21.38 -1.06 -14.99
C GLU A 382 -20.56 -1.95 -15.92
N GLU A 383 -19.90 -1.36 -16.90
CA GLU A 383 -19.14 -2.14 -17.88
C GLU A 383 -17.97 -2.90 -17.25
N ALA A 384 -17.31 -2.30 -16.26
CA ALA A 384 -16.24 -2.97 -15.52
C ALA A 384 -16.76 -4.20 -14.76
N HIS A 385 -17.92 -4.10 -14.10
CA HIS A 385 -18.52 -5.23 -13.39
C HIS A 385 -18.99 -6.31 -14.37
N ARG A 386 -19.66 -5.94 -15.47
CA ARG A 386 -20.07 -6.88 -16.53
C ARG A 386 -18.90 -7.62 -17.14
N MET A 387 -17.78 -6.92 -17.40
CA MET A 387 -16.54 -7.55 -17.88
C MET A 387 -16.04 -8.64 -16.92
N ILE A 388 -16.09 -8.41 -15.62
CA ILE A 388 -15.66 -9.39 -14.61
C ILE A 388 -16.60 -10.60 -14.60
N GLY A 389 -17.91 -10.39 -14.71
CA GLY A 389 -18.88 -11.48 -14.80
C GLY A 389 -18.64 -12.37 -16.02
N ARG A 390 -18.51 -11.76 -17.21
CA ARG A 390 -18.15 -12.47 -18.44
C ARG A 390 -16.84 -13.27 -18.26
N ARG A 391 -15.83 -12.62 -17.70
CA ARG A 391 -14.52 -13.25 -17.51
C ARG A 391 -14.56 -14.45 -16.56
N ALA A 392 -15.32 -14.38 -15.47
CA ALA A 392 -15.50 -15.50 -14.56
C ALA A 392 -16.17 -16.72 -15.26
N ALA A 393 -17.19 -16.47 -16.08
CA ALA A 393 -17.85 -17.53 -16.86
C ALA A 393 -16.91 -18.14 -17.92
N GLU A 394 -16.19 -17.30 -18.69
CA GLU A 394 -15.21 -17.74 -19.70
C GLU A 394 -14.09 -18.60 -19.10
N LEU A 395 -13.66 -18.30 -17.89
CA LEU A 395 -12.63 -19.06 -17.17
C LEU A 395 -13.16 -20.34 -16.53
N GLY A 396 -14.45 -20.65 -16.69
CA GLY A 396 -15.06 -21.89 -16.23
C GLY A 396 -15.24 -21.95 -14.71
N PHE A 397 -15.49 -20.82 -14.05
CA PHE A 397 -15.94 -20.86 -12.66
C PHE A 397 -17.31 -21.53 -12.59
N ALA A 398 -17.42 -22.56 -11.76
CA ALA A 398 -18.64 -23.37 -11.65
C ALA A 398 -19.80 -22.61 -10.97
N ALA A 399 -19.46 -21.64 -10.13
CA ALA A 399 -20.43 -20.73 -9.54
C ALA A 399 -19.84 -19.34 -9.33
N VAL A 400 -20.70 -18.32 -9.43
CA VAL A 400 -20.42 -16.93 -9.09
C VAL A 400 -21.42 -16.48 -8.04
N VAL A 401 -20.92 -16.10 -6.87
CA VAL A 401 -21.73 -15.51 -5.78
C VAL A 401 -21.32 -14.04 -5.68
N THR A 402 -22.27 -13.14 -5.76
CA THR A 402 -22.02 -11.71 -5.73
C THR A 402 -22.65 -11.04 -4.53
N TYR A 403 -22.03 -9.95 -4.03
CA TYR A 403 -22.51 -9.15 -2.91
C TYR A 403 -22.28 -7.67 -3.16
N GLY A 404 -23.34 -6.89 -3.02
CA GLY A 404 -23.33 -5.43 -3.20
C GLY A 404 -24.12 -4.97 -4.42
N PRO A 405 -24.59 -3.72 -4.41
CA PRO A 405 -25.54 -3.21 -5.42
C PRO A 405 -24.95 -3.21 -6.84
N GLN A 406 -23.64 -2.94 -7.01
CA GLN A 406 -22.98 -2.92 -8.32
C GLN A 406 -22.56 -4.34 -8.77
N ALA A 407 -22.30 -5.24 -7.84
CA ALA A 407 -21.96 -6.62 -8.15
C ALA A 407 -23.12 -7.41 -8.80
N ARG A 408 -24.35 -6.87 -8.83
CA ARG A 408 -25.46 -7.39 -9.63
C ARG A 408 -25.09 -7.45 -11.12
N TRP A 409 -24.36 -6.47 -11.64
CA TRP A 409 -23.89 -6.48 -13.03
C TRP A 409 -22.88 -7.63 -13.29
N ILE A 410 -22.09 -8.04 -12.27
CA ILE A 410 -21.25 -9.25 -12.39
C ILE A 410 -22.12 -10.49 -12.50
N HIS A 411 -23.14 -10.61 -11.65
CA HIS A 411 -24.08 -11.72 -11.63
C HIS A 411 -24.77 -11.87 -12.98
N GLU A 412 -25.43 -10.80 -13.45
CA GLU A 412 -26.16 -10.77 -14.74
C GLU A 412 -25.26 -11.18 -15.92
N ALA A 413 -24.07 -10.58 -16.01
CA ALA A 413 -23.15 -10.85 -17.10
C ALA A 413 -22.55 -12.28 -17.03
N ALA A 414 -22.35 -12.84 -15.86
CA ALA A 414 -21.92 -14.23 -15.70
C ALA A 414 -23.02 -15.20 -16.14
N GLU A 415 -24.27 -14.93 -15.80
CA GLU A 415 -25.42 -15.72 -16.22
C GLU A 415 -25.64 -15.65 -17.74
N GLU A 416 -25.63 -14.45 -18.33
CA GLU A 416 -25.72 -14.20 -19.76
C GLU A 416 -24.60 -14.94 -20.54
N THR A 417 -23.43 -15.09 -19.95
CA THR A 417 -22.27 -15.79 -20.58
C THR A 417 -22.30 -17.31 -20.36
N GLY A 418 -23.28 -17.82 -19.61
CA GLY A 418 -23.49 -19.26 -19.45
C GLY A 418 -22.84 -19.88 -18.20
N CYS A 419 -22.53 -19.10 -17.18
CA CYS A 419 -22.14 -19.66 -15.88
C CYS A 419 -23.30 -20.48 -15.30
N ALA A 420 -23.02 -21.72 -14.90
CA ALA A 420 -24.04 -22.68 -14.52
C ALA A 420 -24.80 -22.34 -13.23
N ALA A 421 -24.16 -21.60 -12.32
CA ALA A 421 -24.74 -21.25 -11.01
C ALA A 421 -24.34 -19.84 -10.61
N CYS A 422 -25.26 -18.88 -10.79
CA CYS A 422 -25.07 -17.48 -10.39
C CYS A 422 -26.04 -17.12 -9.27
N PHE A 423 -25.53 -16.47 -8.24
CA PHE A 423 -26.30 -16.04 -7.07
C PHE A 423 -25.92 -14.62 -6.69
N HIS A 424 -26.91 -13.84 -6.27
CA HIS A 424 -26.69 -12.53 -5.68
C HIS A 424 -27.20 -12.52 -4.24
N ALA A 425 -26.36 -12.08 -3.31
CA ALA A 425 -26.66 -11.98 -1.90
C ALA A 425 -26.82 -10.52 -1.47
N GLU A 426 -27.76 -10.24 -0.58
CA GLU A 426 -27.97 -8.90 0.00
C GLU A 426 -27.15 -8.70 1.29
N THR A 427 -26.71 -9.76 1.94
CA THR A 427 -25.90 -9.72 3.16
C THR A 427 -24.76 -10.75 3.12
N HIS A 428 -23.74 -10.54 3.97
CA HIS A 428 -22.66 -11.52 4.12
C HIS A 428 -23.17 -12.88 4.64
N GLU A 429 -24.18 -12.86 5.51
CA GLU A 429 -24.83 -14.07 6.06
C GLU A 429 -25.51 -14.86 4.94
N GLU A 430 -26.23 -14.17 4.03
CA GLU A 430 -26.87 -14.82 2.89
C GLU A 430 -25.82 -15.41 1.94
N ALA A 431 -24.75 -14.68 1.63
CA ALA A 431 -23.64 -15.20 0.83
C ALA A 431 -23.04 -16.45 1.45
N ALA A 432 -22.80 -16.46 2.76
CA ALA A 432 -22.29 -17.63 3.47
C ALA A 432 -23.28 -18.81 3.46
N GLN A 433 -24.60 -18.55 3.59
CA GLN A 433 -25.63 -19.60 3.50
C GLN A 433 -25.72 -20.22 2.10
N LEU A 434 -25.63 -19.39 1.05
CA LEU A 434 -25.58 -19.86 -0.34
C LEU A 434 -24.34 -20.75 -0.56
N LEU A 435 -23.19 -20.30 -0.10
CA LEU A 435 -21.95 -21.07 -0.21
C LEU A 435 -22.04 -22.42 0.50
N ARG A 436 -22.59 -22.49 1.72
CA ARG A 436 -22.79 -23.77 2.43
C ARG A 436 -23.66 -24.78 1.66
N LYS A 437 -24.58 -24.29 0.80
CA LYS A 437 -25.45 -25.14 -0.01
C LYS A 437 -24.78 -25.67 -1.28
N ILE A 438 -23.83 -24.89 -1.84
CA ILE A 438 -23.24 -25.20 -3.14
C ILE A 438 -21.82 -25.75 -3.06
N LEU A 439 -21.11 -25.55 -1.93
CA LEU A 439 -19.75 -26.04 -1.72
C LEU A 439 -19.71 -27.57 -1.69
N SER A 440 -18.70 -28.11 -2.34
CA SER A 440 -18.36 -29.55 -2.37
C SER A 440 -16.91 -29.73 -1.97
N ASP A 441 -16.56 -30.93 -1.53
CA ASP A 441 -15.19 -31.26 -1.17
C ASP A 441 -14.25 -31.04 -2.37
N GLY A 442 -13.12 -30.41 -2.12
CA GLY A 442 -12.12 -30.07 -3.14
C GLY A 442 -12.36 -28.75 -3.88
N ASP A 443 -13.40 -27.99 -3.52
CA ASP A 443 -13.65 -26.66 -4.13
C ASP A 443 -12.57 -25.64 -3.77
N THR A 444 -12.24 -24.81 -4.76
CA THR A 444 -11.43 -23.60 -4.56
C THR A 444 -12.34 -22.38 -4.62
N VAL A 445 -12.28 -21.53 -3.63
CA VAL A 445 -13.16 -20.35 -3.48
C VAL A 445 -12.33 -19.07 -3.42
N LEU A 446 -12.51 -18.19 -4.41
CA LEU A 446 -11.89 -16.86 -4.44
C LEU A 446 -12.84 -15.83 -3.83
N PHE A 447 -12.38 -15.09 -2.82
CA PHE A 447 -13.09 -13.97 -2.21
C PHE A 447 -12.40 -12.65 -2.57
N LYS A 448 -13.13 -11.72 -3.23
CA LYS A 448 -12.59 -10.42 -3.60
C LYS A 448 -13.67 -9.34 -3.70
N GLY A 449 -13.35 -8.12 -3.23
CA GLY A 449 -14.21 -6.94 -3.31
C GLY A 449 -13.47 -5.70 -2.81
N SER A 450 -14.01 -4.52 -3.03
CA SER A 450 -13.48 -3.29 -2.46
C SER A 450 -13.46 -3.36 -0.94
N ARG A 451 -12.54 -2.62 -0.29
CA ARG A 451 -12.33 -2.71 1.17
C ARG A 451 -13.60 -2.54 2.00
N CYS A 452 -14.49 -1.62 1.57
CA CYS A 452 -15.75 -1.37 2.24
C CYS A 452 -16.74 -2.56 2.16
N MET A 453 -16.55 -3.46 1.20
CA MET A 453 -17.38 -4.67 1.06
C MET A 453 -17.07 -5.72 2.11
N ARG A 454 -15.92 -5.67 2.76
CA ARG A 454 -15.52 -6.56 3.86
C ARG A 454 -15.75 -8.04 3.55
N MET A 455 -15.31 -8.50 2.37
CA MET A 455 -15.56 -9.85 1.90
C MET A 455 -14.96 -10.94 2.82
N GLU A 456 -13.97 -10.59 3.64
CA GLU A 456 -13.44 -11.46 4.70
C GLU A 456 -14.49 -11.85 5.77
N GLN A 457 -15.60 -11.12 5.89
CA GLN A 457 -16.69 -11.50 6.78
C GLN A 457 -17.43 -12.75 6.29
N VAL A 458 -17.53 -12.94 4.98
CA VAL A 458 -18.10 -14.18 4.42
C VAL A 458 -17.24 -15.38 4.80
N ILE A 459 -15.90 -15.24 4.75
CA ILE A 459 -14.95 -16.27 5.18
C ILE A 459 -15.16 -16.58 6.67
N ALA A 460 -15.18 -15.55 7.51
CA ALA A 460 -15.37 -15.71 8.95
C ALA A 460 -16.71 -16.40 9.31
N LEU A 461 -17.78 -16.08 8.57
CA LEU A 461 -19.08 -16.75 8.73
C LEU A 461 -19.05 -18.22 8.31
N LEU A 462 -18.23 -18.59 7.32
CA LEU A 462 -18.08 -19.98 6.88
C LEU A 462 -17.25 -20.81 7.87
N THR A 463 -16.16 -20.23 8.39
CA THR A 463 -15.21 -20.91 9.30
C THR A 463 -15.68 -20.91 10.76
N GLY A 464 -16.59 -20.02 11.13
CA GLY A 464 -16.97 -19.79 12.53
C GLY A 464 -15.96 -18.98 13.34
N GLU A 465 -14.94 -18.42 12.68
CA GLU A 465 -13.95 -17.55 13.29
C GLU A 465 -14.47 -16.10 13.41
N LYS A 466 -13.93 -15.34 14.38
CA LYS A 466 -14.21 -13.91 14.44
C LYS A 466 -13.43 -13.22 13.33
N ALA A 467 -14.11 -12.47 12.46
CA ALA A 467 -13.45 -11.62 11.49
C ALA A 467 -12.43 -10.72 12.23
N GLY A 468 -11.15 -10.89 11.92
CA GLY A 468 -10.08 -10.06 12.50
C GLY A 468 -10.28 -8.59 12.12
N HIS A 469 -10.15 -7.71 13.08
CA HIS A 469 -10.27 -6.26 12.91
C HIS A 469 -9.03 -5.68 12.21
#